data_2971bdf616e2e22706462ed57a358132
#
_entry.id   2971bdf616e2e22706462ed57a358132
#
_cell.length_a   1.000
_cell.length_b   1.000
_cell.length_c   1.000
_cell.angle_alpha   90.00
_cell.angle_beta   90.00
_cell.angle_gamma   90.00
#
_symmetry.space_group_name_H-M   'P 1'
#
loop_
_entity.id
_entity.type
_entity.pdbx_description
1 polymer ?
#
loop_
_entity_poly.entity_id
_entity_poly.type
_entity_poly.pdbx_seq_one_letter_code
_entity_poly.pdbx_strand_id
1 'polypeptide(L)'
;YDLICTSDYIIERFIKENRLSELNFDNIPNIKNIGEVYLEKSKSFDPENKYSVPHFWGTVGVIYNTKMVSEEDAKSWKMFFNEKYSGKIIMSNSIRDSFLVALEALGYSLNTTDKAQIDEAKQLLIKQKPMLKAYLVETEARDAMISGEAAMALVYNGEAYLAIEGDEEQNISGNPDLKFTIPEEGTNFWIDSWVVPTYSSNKADAEAFINYLCGVEAAKKNFEYIYYSTPNQA
;
A
#
# COMPACT_ATOMS: atom_id res chain seq x y z
N TYR A 1 -5.10 11.13 -20.12
CA TYR A 1 -4.50 9.82 -19.87
C TYR A 1 -5.43 8.75 -20.43
N ASP A 2 -4.87 7.73 -21.09
CA ASP A 2 -5.64 6.62 -21.67
C ASP A 2 -5.63 5.40 -20.75
N LEU A 3 -4.69 5.34 -19.82
CA LEU A 3 -4.52 4.28 -18.84
C LEU A 3 -4.17 4.89 -17.49
N ILE A 4 -4.74 4.35 -16.42
CA ILE A 4 -4.49 4.78 -15.03
C ILE A 4 -4.23 3.54 -14.19
N CYS A 5 -3.15 3.55 -13.38
CA CYS A 5 -2.96 2.62 -12.29
C CYS A 5 -3.40 3.31 -11.00
N THR A 6 -4.31 2.70 -10.25
CA THR A 6 -4.82 3.31 -9.02
C THR A 6 -5.38 2.28 -8.06
N SER A 7 -5.58 2.72 -6.82
CA SER A 7 -6.02 1.88 -5.71
C SER A 7 -7.51 1.55 -5.75
N ASP A 8 -7.86 0.47 -5.11
CA ASP A 8 -9.18 -0.15 -5.01
C ASP A 8 -10.33 0.84 -4.73
N TYR A 9 -10.20 1.69 -3.71
CA TYR A 9 -11.25 2.65 -3.32
C TYR A 9 -11.49 3.75 -4.38
N ILE A 10 -10.49 4.08 -5.19
CA ILE A 10 -10.64 5.01 -6.31
C ILE A 10 -11.36 4.31 -7.47
N ILE A 11 -11.02 3.04 -7.73
CA ILE A 11 -11.68 2.23 -8.76
C ILE A 11 -13.16 2.07 -8.43
N GLU A 12 -13.49 1.69 -7.19
CA GLU A 12 -14.87 1.58 -6.72
C GLU A 12 -15.66 2.87 -6.95
N ARG A 13 -15.06 4.00 -6.60
CA ARG A 13 -15.65 5.32 -6.83
C ARG A 13 -15.86 5.61 -8.31
N PHE A 14 -14.85 5.35 -9.15
CA PHE A 14 -14.94 5.60 -10.60
C PHE A 14 -15.98 4.71 -11.28
N ILE A 15 -16.15 3.46 -10.83
CA ILE A 15 -17.24 2.58 -11.30
C ILE A 15 -18.59 3.18 -10.93
N LYS A 16 -18.81 3.59 -9.67
CA LYS A 16 -20.04 4.22 -9.20
C LYS A 16 -20.37 5.53 -9.95
N GLU A 17 -19.34 6.27 -10.36
CA GLU A 17 -19.49 7.53 -11.11
C GLU A 17 -19.54 7.31 -12.64
N ASN A 18 -19.52 6.05 -13.13
CA ASN A 18 -19.51 5.69 -14.56
C ASN A 18 -18.34 6.36 -15.32
N ARG A 19 -17.13 6.37 -14.72
CA ARG A 19 -15.93 6.99 -15.30
C ARG A 19 -14.97 6.01 -15.94
N LEU A 20 -15.24 4.70 -15.86
CA LEU A 20 -14.39 3.65 -16.42
C LEU A 20 -15.10 2.95 -17.58
N SER A 21 -14.31 2.58 -18.59
CA SER A 21 -14.71 1.74 -19.69
C SER A 21 -14.61 0.26 -19.28
N GLU A 22 -15.61 -0.55 -19.60
CA GLU A 22 -15.47 -2.01 -19.51
C GLU A 22 -14.33 -2.48 -20.41
N LEU A 23 -13.46 -3.36 -19.90
CA LEU A 23 -12.33 -3.91 -20.64
C LEU A 23 -12.80 -5.02 -21.60
N ASN A 24 -12.18 -5.09 -22.76
CA ASN A 24 -12.31 -6.23 -23.66
C ASN A 24 -11.17 -7.21 -23.39
N PHE A 25 -11.46 -8.27 -22.66
CA PHE A 25 -10.46 -9.28 -22.27
C PHE A 25 -9.94 -10.13 -23.44
N ASP A 26 -10.57 -10.10 -24.61
CA ASP A 26 -9.99 -10.68 -25.84
C ASP A 26 -8.71 -9.95 -26.25
N ASN A 27 -8.56 -8.68 -25.88
CA ASN A 27 -7.34 -7.89 -26.08
C ASN A 27 -6.32 -8.10 -24.95
N ILE A 28 -6.68 -8.83 -23.87
CA ILE A 28 -5.85 -9.02 -22.67
C ILE A 28 -5.67 -10.54 -22.38
N PRO A 29 -5.23 -11.37 -23.34
CA PRO A 29 -5.11 -12.82 -23.14
C PRO A 29 -4.15 -13.21 -22.02
N ASN A 30 -3.20 -12.34 -21.63
CA ASN A 30 -2.28 -12.59 -20.52
C ASN A 30 -2.92 -12.39 -19.13
N ILE A 31 -4.22 -12.03 -19.06
CA ILE A 31 -4.97 -12.01 -17.77
C ILE A 31 -4.92 -13.37 -17.07
N LYS A 32 -4.79 -14.47 -17.82
CA LYS A 32 -4.60 -15.82 -17.30
C LYS A 32 -3.38 -16.01 -16.42
N ASN A 33 -2.40 -15.11 -16.51
CA ASN A 33 -1.20 -15.11 -15.68
C ASN A 33 -1.46 -14.49 -14.30
N ILE A 34 -2.55 -13.74 -14.13
CA ILE A 34 -2.94 -13.15 -12.86
C ILE A 34 -3.61 -14.23 -12.00
N GLY A 35 -3.09 -14.40 -10.79
CA GLY A 35 -3.60 -15.40 -9.86
C GLY A 35 -5.06 -15.19 -9.50
N GLU A 36 -5.84 -16.26 -9.50
CA GLU A 36 -7.29 -16.24 -9.22
C GLU A 36 -7.63 -15.56 -7.89
N VAL A 37 -6.78 -15.72 -6.88
CA VAL A 37 -6.96 -15.08 -5.56
C VAL A 37 -7.01 -13.56 -5.64
N TYR A 38 -6.25 -12.94 -6.55
CA TYR A 38 -6.24 -11.48 -6.72
C TYR A 38 -7.46 -11.01 -7.49
N LEU A 39 -7.90 -11.75 -8.50
CA LEU A 39 -9.15 -11.49 -9.21
C LEU A 39 -10.36 -11.63 -8.27
N GLU A 40 -10.36 -12.63 -7.39
CA GLU A 40 -11.43 -12.81 -6.41
C GLU A 40 -11.46 -11.67 -5.38
N LYS A 41 -10.29 -11.24 -4.89
CA LYS A 41 -10.19 -10.08 -3.99
C LYS A 41 -10.63 -8.78 -4.66
N SER A 42 -10.36 -8.61 -5.95
CA SER A 42 -10.77 -7.42 -6.72
C SER A 42 -12.29 -7.28 -6.84
N LYS A 43 -13.07 -8.35 -6.66
CA LYS A 43 -14.54 -8.28 -6.65
C LYS A 43 -15.10 -7.41 -5.52
N SER A 44 -14.31 -7.10 -4.51
CA SER A 44 -14.73 -6.17 -3.45
C SER A 44 -14.95 -4.75 -3.95
N PHE A 45 -14.27 -4.32 -5.02
CA PHE A 45 -14.37 -2.99 -5.62
C PHE A 45 -14.79 -3.01 -7.11
N ASP A 46 -14.58 -4.12 -7.80
CA ASP A 46 -15.01 -4.40 -9.19
C ASP A 46 -15.75 -5.75 -9.21
N PRO A 47 -17.05 -5.80 -8.84
CA PRO A 47 -17.76 -7.05 -8.51
C PRO A 47 -17.79 -8.10 -9.63
N GLU A 48 -17.68 -7.66 -10.88
CA GLU A 48 -17.70 -8.55 -12.05
C GLU A 48 -16.33 -8.66 -12.73
N ASN A 49 -15.29 -8.01 -12.17
CA ASN A 49 -13.94 -7.90 -12.75
C ASN A 49 -13.98 -7.38 -14.19
N LYS A 50 -14.81 -6.37 -14.48
CA LYS A 50 -15.00 -5.83 -15.82
C LYS A 50 -14.13 -4.63 -16.14
N TYR A 51 -13.70 -3.88 -15.12
CA TYR A 51 -13.11 -2.55 -15.27
C TYR A 51 -11.63 -2.50 -14.93
N SER A 52 -11.10 -3.51 -14.24
CA SER A 52 -9.77 -3.45 -13.66
C SER A 52 -8.95 -4.73 -13.87
N VAL A 53 -7.62 -4.57 -13.95
CA VAL A 53 -6.66 -5.67 -13.98
C VAL A 53 -5.63 -5.44 -12.88
N PRO A 54 -5.51 -6.36 -11.89
CA PRO A 54 -4.53 -6.27 -10.82
C PRO A 54 -3.09 -6.12 -11.35
N HIS A 55 -2.33 -5.21 -10.78
CA HIS A 55 -0.95 -4.93 -11.18
C HIS A 55 0.05 -5.20 -10.07
N PHE A 56 -0.17 -4.58 -8.90
CA PHE A 56 0.62 -4.79 -7.70
C PHE A 56 -0.27 -5.00 -6.50
N TRP A 57 0.30 -5.62 -5.49
CA TRP A 57 -0.35 -5.74 -4.19
C TRP A 57 0.70 -5.65 -3.08
N GLY A 58 0.24 -5.35 -1.90
CA GLY A 58 1.09 -5.29 -0.75
C GLY A 58 0.33 -5.10 0.55
N THR A 59 1.11 -4.83 1.58
CA THR A 59 0.61 -4.56 2.92
C THR A 59 1.23 -3.29 3.46
N VAL A 60 0.53 -2.63 4.36
CA VAL A 60 1.07 -1.58 5.23
C VAL A 60 1.60 -2.24 6.49
N GLY A 61 2.70 -1.74 7.01
CA GLY A 61 3.28 -2.27 8.25
C GLY A 61 4.15 -1.25 8.96
N VAL A 62 4.85 -1.73 9.94
CA VAL A 62 5.79 -0.94 10.74
C VAL A 62 7.20 -1.31 10.37
N ILE A 63 7.98 -0.34 9.88
CA ILE A 63 9.44 -0.44 9.91
C ILE A 63 9.96 0.17 11.21
N TYR A 64 10.84 -0.52 11.91
CA TYR A 64 11.37 -0.05 13.18
C TYR A 64 12.85 -0.35 13.34
N ASN A 65 13.55 0.51 14.09
CA ASN A 65 14.95 0.32 14.44
C ASN A 65 15.07 -0.56 15.68
N THR A 66 15.66 -1.73 15.54
CA THR A 66 15.80 -2.74 16.61
C THR A 66 16.65 -2.28 17.80
N LYS A 67 17.46 -1.25 17.62
CA LYS A 67 18.22 -0.62 18.72
C LYS A 67 17.38 0.34 19.56
N MET A 68 16.21 0.77 19.05
CA MET A 68 15.35 1.74 19.70
C MET A 68 14.01 1.15 20.16
N VAL A 69 13.50 0.16 19.42
CA VAL A 69 12.19 -0.45 19.64
C VAL A 69 12.35 -1.93 19.92
N SER A 70 11.66 -2.43 20.95
CA SER A 70 11.62 -3.86 21.25
C SER A 70 10.71 -4.62 20.30
N GLU A 71 11.01 -5.89 20.04
CA GLU A 71 10.12 -6.75 19.23
C GLU A 71 8.72 -6.90 19.85
N GLU A 72 8.62 -6.83 21.17
CA GLU A 72 7.34 -6.90 21.87
C GLU A 72 6.47 -5.67 21.60
N ASP A 73 7.06 -4.46 21.66
CA ASP A 73 6.32 -3.24 21.33
C ASP A 73 5.89 -3.25 19.84
N ALA A 74 6.71 -3.81 18.94
CA ALA A 74 6.45 -3.84 17.51
C ALA A 74 5.29 -4.78 17.09
N LYS A 75 4.77 -5.61 18.00
CA LYS A 75 3.65 -6.52 17.73
C LYS A 75 2.29 -5.84 17.65
N SER A 76 2.18 -4.59 18.06
CA SER A 76 0.88 -3.90 18.16
C SER A 76 0.95 -2.49 17.60
N TRP A 77 -0.10 -2.07 16.86
CA TRP A 77 -0.27 -0.68 16.42
C TRP A 77 -0.25 0.33 17.56
N LYS A 78 -0.49 -0.10 18.81
CA LYS A 78 -0.41 0.75 20.01
C LYS A 78 0.97 1.38 20.23
N MET A 79 2.03 0.82 19.61
CA MET A 79 3.36 1.40 19.68
C MET A 79 3.43 2.83 19.14
N PHE A 80 2.62 3.16 18.14
CA PHE A 80 2.53 4.51 17.56
C PHE A 80 1.95 5.56 18.52
N PHE A 81 1.36 5.13 19.63
CA PHE A 81 0.76 5.99 20.66
C PHE A 81 1.50 5.90 22.00
N ASN A 82 2.66 5.25 22.03
CA ASN A 82 3.49 5.10 23.23
C ASN A 82 4.42 6.30 23.38
N GLU A 83 4.24 7.06 24.46
CA GLU A 83 5.03 8.28 24.78
C GLU A 83 6.54 8.01 24.87
N LYS A 84 6.97 6.77 25.13
CA LYS A 84 8.37 6.34 25.12
C LYS A 84 9.07 6.70 23.81
N TYR A 85 8.33 6.75 22.69
CA TYR A 85 8.86 7.01 21.36
C TYR A 85 8.59 8.44 20.88
N SER A 86 8.12 9.33 21.74
CA SER A 86 7.81 10.71 21.38
C SER A 86 8.97 11.41 20.68
N GLY A 87 8.67 12.12 19.60
CA GLY A 87 9.65 12.80 18.74
C GLY A 87 10.41 11.88 17.76
N LYS A 88 10.13 10.56 17.76
CA LYS A 88 10.80 9.57 16.90
C LYS A 88 9.86 8.70 16.08
N ILE A 89 8.59 9.10 15.98
CA ILE A 89 7.54 8.38 15.26
C ILE A 89 7.29 9.10 13.95
N ILE A 90 7.30 8.37 12.84
CA ILE A 90 6.90 8.85 11.52
C ILE A 90 5.59 8.19 11.12
N MET A 91 4.59 9.00 10.81
CA MET A 91 3.31 8.56 10.25
C MET A 91 3.28 8.80 8.74
N SER A 92 2.51 7.99 8.02
CA SER A 92 2.26 8.23 6.60
C SER A 92 1.41 9.48 6.39
N ASN A 93 1.70 10.23 5.33
CA ASN A 93 0.89 11.36 4.85
C ASN A 93 -0.44 10.90 4.21
N SER A 94 -0.73 9.60 4.23
CA SER A 94 -2.02 9.03 3.82
C SER A 94 -3.03 9.09 4.95
N ILE A 95 -4.18 9.72 4.69
CA ILE A 95 -5.29 9.80 5.66
C ILE A 95 -5.80 8.39 5.98
N ARG A 96 -5.96 7.53 4.95
CA ARG A 96 -6.48 6.16 5.14
C ARG A 96 -5.58 5.33 6.03
N ASP A 97 -4.26 5.36 5.76
CA ASP A 97 -3.29 4.55 6.51
C ASP A 97 -3.10 5.08 7.93
N SER A 98 -3.16 6.42 8.12
CA SER A 98 -3.15 6.99 9.46
C SER A 98 -4.38 6.56 10.29
N PHE A 99 -5.57 6.52 9.68
CA PHE A 99 -6.77 6.03 10.34
C PHE A 99 -6.73 4.52 10.58
N LEU A 100 -6.13 3.72 9.68
CA LEU A 100 -5.89 2.29 9.91
C LEU A 100 -5.17 2.08 11.25
N VAL A 101 -4.05 2.75 11.47
CA VAL A 101 -3.24 2.62 12.70
C VAL A 101 -4.07 2.92 13.96
N ALA A 102 -4.89 3.97 13.91
CA ALA A 102 -5.70 4.34 15.06
C ALA A 102 -6.88 3.39 15.29
N LEU A 103 -7.55 2.96 14.22
CA LEU A 103 -8.69 2.03 14.31
C LEU A 103 -8.25 0.66 14.84
N GLU A 104 -7.19 0.10 14.26
CA GLU A 104 -6.66 -1.19 14.70
C GLU A 104 -6.13 -1.13 16.15
N ALA A 105 -5.44 -0.04 16.53
CA ALA A 105 -5.00 0.16 17.92
C ALA A 105 -6.16 0.23 18.92
N LEU A 106 -7.35 0.67 18.48
CA LEU A 106 -8.59 0.69 19.27
C LEU A 106 -9.37 -0.64 19.20
N GLY A 107 -8.94 -1.57 18.35
CA GLY A 107 -9.64 -2.85 18.12
C GLY A 107 -10.85 -2.75 17.21
N TYR A 108 -10.90 -1.71 16.36
CA TYR A 108 -11.94 -1.51 15.36
C TYR A 108 -11.46 -1.94 13.98
N SER A 109 -12.39 -2.37 13.12
CA SER A 109 -12.07 -2.66 11.73
C SER A 109 -11.56 -1.41 10.99
N LEU A 110 -10.46 -1.55 10.25
CA LEU A 110 -9.95 -0.49 9.37
C LEU A 110 -10.98 -0.05 8.29
N ASN A 111 -11.97 -0.89 8.00
CA ASN A 111 -13.05 -0.63 7.04
C ASN A 111 -14.37 -0.19 7.71
N THR A 112 -14.34 0.18 8.99
CA THR A 112 -15.55 0.64 9.69
C THR A 112 -16.16 1.86 9.01
N THR A 113 -17.49 1.90 8.98
CA THR A 113 -18.30 3.07 8.57
C THR A 113 -19.01 3.71 9.76
N ASP A 114 -18.79 3.19 10.98
CA ASP A 114 -19.36 3.73 12.21
C ASP A 114 -18.69 5.07 12.55
N LYS A 115 -19.49 6.12 12.55
CA LYS A 115 -19.01 7.49 12.81
C LYS A 115 -18.43 7.65 14.22
N ALA A 116 -18.94 6.94 15.21
CA ALA A 116 -18.42 7.01 16.58
C ALA A 116 -17.01 6.43 16.66
N GLN A 117 -16.77 5.27 16.02
CA GLN A 117 -15.45 4.65 15.94
C GLN A 117 -14.46 5.53 15.16
N ILE A 118 -14.90 6.13 14.04
CA ILE A 118 -14.08 7.05 13.24
C ILE A 118 -13.73 8.31 14.05
N ASP A 119 -14.68 8.87 14.81
CA ASP A 119 -14.43 10.04 15.67
C ASP A 119 -13.46 9.68 16.81
N GLU A 120 -13.56 8.51 17.41
CA GLU A 120 -12.62 8.05 18.45
C GLU A 120 -11.21 7.88 17.90
N ALA A 121 -11.05 7.26 16.73
CA ALA A 121 -9.77 7.14 16.03
C ALA A 121 -9.17 8.52 15.70
N LYS A 122 -10.00 9.47 15.23
CA LYS A 122 -9.58 10.85 15.01
C LYS A 122 -9.07 11.52 16.29
N GLN A 123 -9.75 11.33 17.43
CA GLN A 123 -9.30 11.92 18.70
C GLN A 123 -7.96 11.29 19.14
N LEU A 124 -7.76 10.00 18.90
CA LEU A 124 -6.51 9.32 19.18
C LEU A 124 -5.36 9.88 18.31
N LEU A 125 -5.58 10.09 17.01
CA LEU A 125 -4.62 10.74 16.12
C LEU A 125 -4.28 12.18 16.50
N ILE A 126 -5.29 12.96 16.96
CA ILE A 126 -5.07 14.33 17.45
C ILE A 126 -4.15 14.32 18.68
N LYS A 127 -4.34 13.37 19.61
CA LYS A 127 -3.48 13.21 20.79
C LYS A 127 -2.08 12.76 20.41
N GLN A 128 -1.95 11.93 19.36
CA GLN A 128 -0.66 11.45 18.86
C GLN A 128 0.16 12.58 18.22
N LYS A 129 -0.48 13.53 17.54
CA LYS A 129 0.19 14.54 16.71
C LYS A 129 1.40 15.24 17.36
N PRO A 130 1.36 15.68 18.64
CA PRO A 130 2.53 16.28 19.28
C PRO A 130 3.67 15.30 19.57
N MET A 131 3.43 13.99 19.48
CA MET A 131 4.44 12.94 19.69
C MET A 131 5.18 12.59 18.39
N LEU A 132 4.66 13.00 17.24
CA LEU A 132 5.25 12.65 15.97
C LEU A 132 6.50 13.47 15.67
N LYS A 133 7.49 12.84 15.02
CA LYS A 133 8.56 13.54 14.34
C LYS A 133 8.00 14.26 13.10
N ALA A 134 7.23 13.53 12.28
CA ALA A 134 6.62 14.07 11.06
C ALA A 134 5.50 13.17 10.51
N TYR A 135 4.71 13.72 9.58
CA TYR A 135 3.98 13.00 8.56
C TYR A 135 4.80 13.07 7.26
N LEU A 136 5.17 11.94 6.71
CA LEU A 136 6.02 11.87 5.51
C LEU A 136 5.38 11.01 4.43
N VAL A 137 5.79 11.24 3.19
CA VAL A 137 5.55 10.29 2.09
C VAL A 137 6.50 9.10 2.22
N GLU A 138 6.21 8.03 1.53
CA GLU A 138 6.84 6.72 1.70
C GLU A 138 8.37 6.78 1.54
N THR A 139 8.85 7.46 0.48
CA THR A 139 10.30 7.59 0.20
C THR A 139 11.04 8.40 1.24
N GLU A 140 10.43 9.48 1.76
CA GLU A 140 11.01 10.29 2.83
C GLU A 140 11.04 9.53 4.16
N ALA A 141 9.99 8.75 4.44
CA ALA A 141 9.93 7.89 5.63
C ALA A 141 11.03 6.81 5.58
N ARG A 142 11.21 6.16 4.42
CA ARG A 142 12.29 5.21 4.17
C ARG A 142 13.66 5.83 4.48
N ASP A 143 13.95 6.97 3.88
CA ASP A 143 15.25 7.62 3.99
C ASP A 143 15.53 8.06 5.45
N ALA A 144 14.52 8.54 6.17
CA ALA A 144 14.63 8.87 7.59
C ALA A 144 14.86 7.63 8.48
N MET A 145 14.32 6.47 8.10
CA MET A 145 14.60 5.22 8.80
C MET A 145 16.00 4.70 8.50
N ILE A 146 16.46 4.76 7.25
CA ILE A 146 17.81 4.38 6.84
C ILE A 146 18.86 5.21 7.62
N SER A 147 18.66 6.53 7.73
CA SER A 147 19.56 7.43 8.44
C SER A 147 19.55 7.24 9.97
N GLY A 148 18.60 6.49 10.51
CA GLY A 148 18.44 6.28 11.96
C GLY A 148 17.83 7.48 12.70
N GLU A 149 17.21 8.42 11.99
CA GLU A 149 16.59 9.61 12.57
C GLU A 149 15.28 9.33 13.32
N ALA A 150 14.65 8.17 13.07
CA ALA A 150 13.41 7.78 13.70
C ALA A 150 13.51 6.38 14.33
N ALA A 151 12.64 6.12 15.30
CA ALA A 151 12.54 4.81 15.93
C ALA A 151 11.61 3.88 15.11
N MET A 152 10.58 4.44 14.52
CA MET A 152 9.61 3.69 13.71
C MET A 152 8.93 4.57 12.67
N ALA A 153 8.45 3.92 11.61
CA ALA A 153 7.65 4.55 10.58
C ALA A 153 6.54 3.60 10.09
N LEU A 154 5.41 4.20 9.70
CA LEU A 154 4.37 3.52 8.93
C LEU A 154 4.77 3.54 7.47
N VAL A 155 4.95 2.37 6.87
CA VAL A 155 5.39 2.23 5.46
C VAL A 155 4.73 1.05 4.77
N TYR A 156 4.82 1.03 3.46
CA TYR A 156 4.47 -0.13 2.65
C TYR A 156 5.64 -1.14 2.59
N ASN A 157 5.32 -2.41 2.37
CA ASN A 157 6.29 -3.50 2.37
C ASN A 157 7.44 -3.32 1.35
N GLY A 158 7.21 -2.72 0.18
CA GLY A 158 8.27 -2.47 -0.81
C GLY A 158 9.30 -1.46 -0.32
N GLU A 159 8.85 -0.34 0.27
CA GLU A 159 9.75 0.66 0.86
C GLU A 159 10.50 0.11 2.09
N ALA A 160 9.84 -0.75 2.86
CA ALA A 160 10.49 -1.44 3.98
C ALA A 160 11.61 -2.36 3.50
N TYR A 161 11.39 -3.11 2.41
CA TYR A 161 12.41 -3.94 1.81
C TYR A 161 13.64 -3.13 1.39
N LEU A 162 13.41 -2.04 0.63
CA LEU A 162 14.48 -1.12 0.21
C LEU A 162 15.22 -0.49 1.40
N ALA A 163 14.53 -0.16 2.49
CA ALA A 163 15.16 0.40 3.67
C ALA A 163 16.08 -0.61 4.39
N ILE A 164 15.76 -1.89 4.36
CA ILE A 164 16.50 -2.95 5.03
C ILE A 164 17.68 -3.42 4.16
N GLU A 165 17.39 -3.79 2.93
CA GLU A 165 18.36 -4.45 2.03
C GLU A 165 19.18 -3.44 1.20
N GLY A 166 18.59 -2.28 0.87
CA GLY A 166 19.16 -1.32 -0.08
C GLY A 166 18.99 -1.76 -1.53
N ASP A 167 19.48 -0.91 -2.42
CA ASP A 167 19.54 -1.14 -3.87
C ASP A 167 20.66 -0.30 -4.47
N GLU A 168 21.73 -0.95 -4.93
CA GLU A 168 22.90 -0.26 -5.51
C GLU A 168 22.57 0.45 -6.82
N GLU A 169 21.66 -0.09 -7.66
CA GLU A 169 21.27 0.53 -8.93
C GLU A 169 20.48 1.81 -8.70
N GLN A 170 19.66 1.85 -7.66
CA GLN A 170 18.92 3.04 -7.25
C GLN A 170 19.71 3.95 -6.28
N ASN A 171 20.93 3.58 -5.94
CA ASN A 171 21.79 4.28 -4.97
C ASN A 171 21.12 4.44 -3.59
N ILE A 172 20.42 3.40 -3.14
CA ILE A 172 19.78 3.32 -1.84
C ILE A 172 20.65 2.43 -0.93
N SER A 173 21.12 3.00 0.19
CA SER A 173 21.83 2.24 1.22
C SER A 173 20.82 1.53 2.11
N GLY A 174 20.97 0.22 2.32
CA GLY A 174 20.20 -0.49 3.33
C GLY A 174 20.66 -0.19 4.76
N ASN A 175 19.80 -0.50 5.73
CA ASN A 175 20.16 -0.42 7.15
C ASN A 175 19.78 -1.74 7.86
N PRO A 176 20.75 -2.61 8.21
CA PRO A 176 20.49 -3.92 8.81
C PRO A 176 19.94 -3.87 10.24
N ASP A 177 19.92 -2.69 10.86
CA ASP A 177 19.30 -2.49 12.18
C ASP A 177 17.77 -2.33 12.08
N LEU A 178 17.22 -2.26 10.87
CA LEU A 178 15.79 -2.14 10.64
C LEU A 178 15.14 -3.53 10.52
N LYS A 179 13.89 -3.61 10.98
CA LYS A 179 12.99 -4.75 10.74
C LYS A 179 11.64 -4.22 10.32
N PHE A 180 10.95 -5.02 9.50
CA PHE A 180 9.56 -4.79 9.13
C PHE A 180 8.66 -5.83 9.80
N THR A 181 7.50 -5.41 10.29
CA THR A 181 6.49 -6.28 10.87
C THR A 181 5.09 -5.81 10.53
N ILE A 182 4.16 -6.77 10.49
CA ILE A 182 2.73 -6.52 10.51
C ILE A 182 2.27 -6.80 11.93
N PRO A 183 1.66 -5.82 12.64
CA PRO A 183 1.12 -6.03 13.98
C PRO A 183 0.04 -7.12 14.04
N GLU A 184 -0.14 -7.69 15.21
CA GLU A 184 -1.04 -8.84 15.43
C GLU A 184 -2.52 -8.49 15.23
N GLU A 185 -2.90 -7.23 15.35
CA GLU A 185 -4.27 -6.76 15.09
C GLU A 185 -4.65 -6.88 13.61
N GLY A 186 -3.67 -7.00 12.71
CA GLY A 186 -3.87 -7.07 11.28
C GLY A 186 -3.45 -5.80 10.54
N THR A 187 -3.69 -5.76 9.23
CA THR A 187 -3.31 -4.62 8.39
C THR A 187 -4.14 -4.53 7.12
N ASN A 188 -3.94 -3.46 6.37
CA ASN A 188 -4.46 -3.27 5.03
C ASN A 188 -3.74 -4.18 4.04
N PHE A 189 -4.52 -4.96 3.29
CA PHE A 189 -4.10 -5.62 2.06
C PHE A 189 -4.66 -4.80 0.89
N TRP A 190 -3.80 -4.20 0.10
CA TRP A 190 -4.19 -3.34 -1.00
C TRP A 190 -3.83 -3.97 -2.35
N ILE A 191 -4.60 -3.63 -3.38
CA ILE A 191 -4.36 -4.00 -4.78
C ILE A 191 -4.48 -2.73 -5.62
N ASP A 192 -3.40 -2.36 -6.29
CA ASP A 192 -3.44 -1.36 -7.34
C ASP A 192 -3.71 -2.04 -8.68
N SER A 193 -4.59 -1.47 -9.47
CA SER A 193 -5.02 -2.07 -10.73
C SER A 193 -5.02 -1.07 -11.87
N TRP A 194 -4.86 -1.59 -13.07
CA TRP A 194 -4.99 -0.83 -14.31
C TRP A 194 -6.44 -0.69 -14.70
N VAL A 195 -6.83 0.53 -15.07
CA VAL A 195 -8.18 0.90 -15.52
C VAL A 195 -8.11 1.85 -16.71
N VAL A 196 -9.12 1.82 -17.58
CA VAL A 196 -9.25 2.69 -18.75
C VAL A 196 -10.38 3.68 -18.52
N PRO A 197 -10.13 5.01 -18.54
CA PRO A 197 -11.17 6.02 -18.39
C PRO A 197 -12.14 6.05 -19.58
N THR A 198 -13.41 6.41 -19.35
CA THR A 198 -14.44 6.51 -20.40
C THR A 198 -14.11 7.55 -21.48
N TYR A 199 -13.30 8.55 -21.14
CA TYR A 199 -12.90 9.61 -22.11
C TYR A 199 -11.70 9.20 -22.99
N SER A 200 -11.10 8.02 -22.75
CA SER A 200 -9.97 7.54 -23.58
C SER A 200 -10.43 7.29 -25.00
N SER A 201 -9.70 7.84 -25.96
CA SER A 201 -9.86 7.55 -27.39
C SER A 201 -8.98 6.38 -27.86
N ASN A 202 -8.07 5.88 -27.00
CA ASN A 202 -7.06 4.87 -27.32
C ASN A 202 -7.25 3.59 -26.48
N LYS A 203 -8.52 3.20 -26.23
CA LYS A 203 -8.85 2.05 -25.36
C LYS A 203 -8.15 0.76 -25.81
N ALA A 204 -8.14 0.47 -27.12
CA ALA A 204 -7.52 -0.76 -27.63
C ALA A 204 -6.00 -0.81 -27.37
N ASP A 205 -5.30 0.33 -27.51
CA ASP A 205 -3.86 0.43 -27.24
C ASP A 205 -3.60 0.33 -25.73
N ALA A 206 -4.48 0.90 -24.89
CA ALA A 206 -4.41 0.77 -23.44
C ALA A 206 -4.58 -0.69 -23.01
N GLU A 207 -5.53 -1.42 -23.59
CA GLU A 207 -5.73 -2.86 -23.34
C GLU A 207 -4.53 -3.71 -23.80
N ALA A 208 -3.95 -3.38 -24.97
CA ALA A 208 -2.74 -4.05 -25.45
C ALA A 208 -1.55 -3.80 -24.51
N PHE A 209 -1.44 -2.60 -23.93
CA PHE A 209 -0.40 -2.30 -22.94
C PHE A 209 -0.65 -3.03 -21.61
N ILE A 210 -1.89 -3.11 -21.13
CA ILE A 210 -2.27 -3.94 -19.97
C ILE A 210 -1.87 -5.39 -20.24
N ASN A 211 -2.17 -5.91 -21.43
CA ASN A 211 -1.79 -7.27 -21.80
C ASN A 211 -0.28 -7.49 -21.75
N TYR A 212 0.51 -6.53 -22.23
CA TYR A 212 1.98 -6.57 -22.12
C TYR A 212 2.43 -6.63 -20.65
N LEU A 213 1.86 -5.80 -19.79
CA LEU A 213 2.19 -5.75 -18.36
C LEU A 213 1.80 -7.03 -17.60
N CYS A 214 0.77 -7.74 -18.04
CA CYS A 214 0.42 -9.07 -17.54
C CYS A 214 1.36 -10.18 -18.03
N GLY A 215 2.30 -9.88 -18.94
CA GLY A 215 3.33 -10.83 -19.38
C GLY A 215 4.38 -11.06 -18.29
N VAL A 216 4.91 -12.28 -18.21
CA VAL A 216 5.87 -12.71 -17.17
C VAL A 216 7.09 -11.80 -17.09
N GLU A 217 7.71 -11.52 -18.24
CA GLU A 217 8.92 -10.69 -18.31
C GLU A 217 8.68 -9.25 -17.84
N ALA A 218 7.52 -8.65 -18.19
CA ALA A 218 7.17 -7.32 -17.77
C ALA A 218 6.87 -7.28 -16.27
N ALA A 219 6.11 -8.25 -15.76
CA ALA A 219 5.80 -8.37 -14.34
C ALA A 219 7.06 -8.55 -13.49
N LYS A 220 8.00 -9.40 -13.95
CA LYS A 220 9.28 -9.60 -13.30
C LYS A 220 10.11 -8.32 -13.23
N LYS A 221 10.29 -7.61 -14.35
CA LYS A 221 11.05 -6.34 -14.39
C LYS A 221 10.43 -5.27 -13.50
N ASN A 222 9.11 -5.17 -13.47
CA ASN A 222 8.42 -4.24 -12.57
C ASN A 222 8.68 -4.60 -11.10
N PHE A 223 8.56 -5.87 -10.73
CA PHE A 223 8.85 -6.34 -9.37
C PHE A 223 10.31 -6.04 -8.96
N GLU A 224 11.27 -6.35 -9.83
CA GLU A 224 12.71 -6.12 -9.58
C GLU A 224 13.06 -4.64 -9.41
N TYR A 225 12.24 -3.72 -9.96
CA TYR A 225 12.49 -2.29 -9.87
C TYR A 225 11.79 -1.60 -8.69
N ILE A 226 10.55 -1.99 -8.38
CA ILE A 226 9.75 -1.28 -7.35
C ILE A 226 9.53 -2.10 -6.08
N TYR A 227 9.89 -3.39 -6.08
CA TYR A 227 9.82 -4.31 -4.93
C TYR A 227 8.42 -4.52 -4.33
N TYR A 228 7.35 -4.10 -5.01
CA TYR A 228 6.00 -4.49 -4.64
C TYR A 228 5.61 -5.82 -5.26
N SER A 229 4.85 -6.61 -4.52
CA SER A 229 4.48 -7.96 -4.95
C SER A 229 3.61 -7.93 -6.21
N THR A 230 3.94 -8.81 -7.16
CA THR A 230 3.15 -8.96 -8.39
C THR A 230 2.04 -9.99 -8.19
N PRO A 231 0.84 -9.79 -8.76
CA PRO A 231 -0.21 -10.81 -8.81
C PRO A 231 0.02 -11.86 -9.89
N ASN A 232 1.07 -11.72 -10.70
CA ASN A 232 1.43 -12.69 -11.75
C ASN A 232 1.98 -13.98 -11.12
N GLN A 233 1.43 -15.13 -11.51
CA GLN A 233 1.78 -16.46 -10.99
C GLN A 233 2.35 -17.40 -12.06
N ALA A 234 2.61 -16.90 -13.27
CA ALA A 234 3.16 -17.70 -14.38
C ALA A 234 4.68 -17.84 -14.35
#